data_5e5d587b9b135f677dad3526d3c5fbc2
#
_entry.id   5e5d587b9b135f677dad3526d3c5fbc2
#
_cell.length_a   1.000
_cell.length_b   1.000
_cell.length_c   1.000
_cell.angle_alpha   90.00
_cell.angle_beta   90.00
_cell.angle_gamma   90.00
#
_symmetry.space_group_name_H-M   'P 1'
#
loop_
_entity.id
_entity.type
_entity.pdbx_description
1 polymer ?
#
loop_
_entity_poly.entity_id
_entity_poly.type
_entity_poly.pdbx_seq_one_letter_code
_entity_poly.pdbx_strand_id
1 'polypeptide(L)'
;DFLRNNKTFNLIPNRINFQRYLIETCKNYNPDLLFFGHTKNIDLNTIDEIKSYNKNLIISQWNEDPVMPSLEYSKQNISNVNLYSNFVDHNFITTHPSIIKNKVNFKNLHFFFIPVDKNIERFDVFKMNPKKDLFYAMSHGVNRAILKEGMEDNRVKFLDKLVKKIPNIKYDFYGFSNK
;
A
#
# COMPACT_ATOMS: atom_id res chain seq x y z
N ASP A 1 0.38 8.24 10.81
CA ASP A 1 -0.65 9.23 10.41
C ASP A 1 -0.26 10.67 10.76
N PHE A 2 0.29 10.93 11.95
CA PHE A 2 0.81 12.27 12.30
C PHE A 2 1.87 12.77 11.32
N LEU A 3 2.80 11.91 10.95
CA LEU A 3 3.87 12.22 10.00
C LEU A 3 3.36 12.37 8.56
N ARG A 4 2.30 11.64 8.20
CA ARG A 4 1.70 11.66 6.86
C ARG A 4 0.94 12.95 6.55
N ASN A 5 0.33 13.56 7.57
CA ASN A 5 -0.46 14.79 7.44
C ASN A 5 0.36 16.07 7.62
N ASN A 6 1.61 15.95 8.04
CA ASN A 6 2.45 17.11 8.28
C ASN A 6 3.16 17.51 6.98
N LYS A 7 2.72 18.60 6.34
CA LYS A 7 3.33 19.15 5.13
C LYS A 7 4.83 19.50 5.32
N THR A 8 5.27 19.70 6.57
CA THR A 8 6.66 19.95 6.92
C THR A 8 7.53 18.70 6.82
N PHE A 9 6.95 17.51 6.74
CA PHE A 9 7.68 16.25 6.60
C PHE A 9 8.45 16.12 5.28
N ASN A 10 8.09 16.91 4.28
CA ASN A 10 8.84 17.02 3.02
C ASN A 10 9.99 18.02 3.09
N LEU A 11 10.22 18.67 4.22
CA LEU A 11 11.41 19.50 4.41
C LEU A 11 12.65 18.60 4.50
N ILE A 12 13.67 18.97 3.75
CA ILE A 12 14.95 18.28 3.64
C ILE A 12 15.53 17.82 5.02
N PRO A 13 15.47 18.62 6.10
CA PRO A 13 15.96 18.20 7.40
C PRO A 13 15.26 16.96 7.99
N ASN A 14 13.96 16.85 7.81
CA ASN A 14 13.18 15.72 8.34
C ASN A 14 13.48 14.42 7.58
N ARG A 15 13.72 14.50 6.27
CA ARG A 15 14.09 13.36 5.46
C ARG A 15 15.48 12.84 5.85
N ILE A 16 16.45 13.72 6.01
CA ILE A 16 17.81 13.37 6.44
C ILE A 16 17.79 12.72 7.83
N ASN A 17 17.03 13.27 8.77
CA ASN A 17 16.89 12.71 10.11
C ASN A 17 16.27 11.32 10.09
N PHE A 18 15.27 11.08 9.22
CA PHE A 18 14.66 9.77 9.06
C PHE A 18 15.65 8.73 8.54
N GLN A 19 16.45 9.07 7.51
CA GLN A 19 17.46 8.16 6.95
C GLN A 19 18.49 7.78 8.04
N ARG A 20 19.02 8.78 8.74
CA ARG A 20 19.96 8.56 9.84
C ARG A 20 19.38 7.69 10.95
N TYR A 21 18.13 7.97 11.35
CA TYR A 21 17.45 7.17 12.38
C TYR A 21 17.29 5.72 11.95
N LEU A 22 16.92 5.48 10.70
CA LEU A 22 16.80 4.13 10.15
C LEU A 22 18.13 3.38 10.17
N ILE A 23 19.22 4.03 9.74
CA ILE A 23 20.57 3.47 9.76
C ILE A 23 20.98 3.09 11.20
N GLU A 24 20.86 4.04 12.14
CA GLU A 24 21.22 3.80 13.54
C GLU A 24 20.36 2.72 14.19
N THR A 25 19.09 2.66 13.85
CA THR A 25 18.20 1.58 14.30
C THR A 25 18.69 0.22 13.80
N CYS A 26 19.02 0.10 12.51
CA CYS A 26 19.55 -1.14 11.97
C CYS A 26 20.91 -1.52 12.58
N LYS A 27 21.79 -0.55 12.84
CA LYS A 27 23.06 -0.80 13.53
C LYS A 27 22.85 -1.35 14.94
N ASN A 28 21.93 -0.73 15.70
CA ASN A 28 21.71 -1.08 17.10
C ASN A 28 21.01 -2.43 17.28
N TYR A 29 20.03 -2.74 16.43
CA TYR A 29 19.28 -4.00 16.49
C TYR A 29 19.93 -5.14 15.73
N ASN A 30 20.81 -4.83 14.77
CA ASN A 30 21.45 -5.82 13.88
C ASN A 30 20.47 -6.90 13.37
N PRO A 31 19.39 -6.53 12.69
CA PRO A 31 18.35 -7.47 12.30
C PRO A 31 18.84 -8.44 11.23
N ASP A 32 18.24 -9.64 11.18
CA ASP A 32 18.43 -10.60 10.09
C ASP A 32 17.56 -10.27 8.88
N LEU A 33 16.41 -9.62 9.11
CA LEU A 33 15.44 -9.23 8.10
C LEU A 33 14.99 -7.78 8.30
N LEU A 34 15.05 -6.98 7.25
CA LEU A 34 14.46 -5.67 7.15
C LEU A 34 13.32 -5.69 6.13
N PHE A 35 12.09 -5.50 6.60
CA PHE A 35 10.91 -5.58 5.76
C PHE A 35 10.25 -4.21 5.63
N PHE A 36 10.25 -3.64 4.42
CA PHE A 36 9.67 -2.34 4.13
C PHE A 36 8.23 -2.49 3.61
N GLY A 37 7.25 -1.92 4.32
CA GLY A 37 5.88 -1.78 3.83
C GLY A 37 5.78 -0.78 2.67
N HIS A 38 6.51 0.34 2.76
CA HIS A 38 6.58 1.35 1.71
C HIS A 38 7.99 1.95 1.64
N THR A 39 8.64 1.84 0.51
CA THR A 39 10.00 2.33 0.30
C THR A 39 10.10 3.79 -0.13
N LYS A 40 8.99 4.43 -0.51
CA LYS A 40 8.92 5.74 -1.16
C LYS A 40 9.76 6.86 -0.52
N ASN A 41 9.98 6.80 0.79
CA ASN A 41 10.71 7.82 1.54
C ASN A 41 12.11 7.38 1.96
N ILE A 42 12.59 6.24 1.48
CA ILE A 42 13.90 5.69 1.79
C ILE A 42 14.84 6.02 0.64
N ASP A 43 16.00 6.60 0.94
CA ASP A 43 17.01 6.86 -0.06
C ASP A 43 17.77 5.56 -0.40
N LEU A 44 18.11 5.35 -1.66
CA LEU A 44 18.83 4.14 -2.08
C LEU A 44 20.18 4.03 -1.37
N ASN A 45 20.90 5.15 -1.19
CA ASN A 45 22.15 5.20 -0.44
C ASN A 45 21.99 4.72 1.00
N THR A 46 20.81 4.95 1.60
CA THR A 46 20.50 4.46 2.96
C THR A 46 20.45 2.93 2.98
N ILE A 47 19.86 2.31 1.97
CA ILE A 47 19.83 0.85 1.84
C ILE A 47 21.23 0.29 1.68
N ASP A 48 22.05 0.90 0.81
CA ASP A 48 23.43 0.50 0.60
C ASP A 48 24.27 0.65 1.88
N GLU A 49 24.10 1.75 2.62
CA GLU A 49 24.78 1.96 3.89
C GLU A 49 24.37 0.90 4.91
N ILE A 50 23.08 0.60 5.07
CA ILE A 50 22.60 -0.44 5.98
C ILE A 50 23.22 -1.81 5.61
N LYS A 51 23.23 -2.17 4.33
CA LYS A 51 23.85 -3.43 3.86
C LYS A 51 25.36 -3.46 4.10
N SER A 52 26.03 -2.31 4.12
CA SER A 52 27.48 -2.27 4.39
C SER A 52 27.85 -2.72 5.80
N TYR A 53 26.95 -2.51 6.78
CA TYR A 53 27.16 -2.92 8.18
C TYR A 53 26.83 -4.40 8.41
N ASN A 54 25.80 -4.91 7.72
CA ASN A 54 25.41 -6.31 7.83
C ASN A 54 25.20 -6.92 6.45
N LYS A 55 26.21 -7.60 5.95
CA LYS A 55 26.19 -8.25 4.62
C LYS A 55 25.21 -9.41 4.53
N ASN A 56 24.81 -9.98 5.65
CA ASN A 56 23.86 -11.10 5.72
C ASN A 56 22.41 -10.62 5.85
N LEU A 57 22.20 -9.31 6.01
CA LEU A 57 20.87 -8.73 6.14
C LEU A 57 20.05 -8.98 4.87
N ILE A 58 18.91 -9.63 5.04
CA ILE A 58 17.89 -9.76 3.99
C ILE A 58 17.03 -8.51 4.01
N ILE A 59 16.91 -7.83 2.87
CA ILE A 59 16.04 -6.67 2.70
C ILE A 59 14.90 -7.04 1.76
N SER A 60 13.68 -6.79 2.20
CA SER A 60 12.46 -7.04 1.41
C SER A 60 11.60 -5.80 1.33
N GLN A 61 10.91 -5.61 0.22
CA GLN A 61 9.84 -4.61 0.12
C GLN A 61 8.49 -5.27 -0.17
N TRP A 62 7.44 -4.67 0.34
CA TRP A 62 6.07 -5.06 0.05
C TRP A 62 5.27 -3.87 -0.44
N ASN A 63 4.59 -4.03 -1.55
CA ASN A 63 3.67 -3.04 -2.07
C ASN A 63 2.25 -3.59 -2.05
N GLU A 64 1.43 -3.00 -1.18
CA GLU A 64 0.03 -3.38 -1.00
C GLU A 64 -0.89 -2.81 -2.08
N ASP A 65 -0.49 -1.71 -2.70
CA ASP A 65 -1.25 -1.08 -3.76
C ASP A 65 -1.17 -1.89 -5.07
N PRO A 66 -2.20 -1.81 -5.93
CA PRO A 66 -2.19 -2.53 -7.20
C PRO A 66 -0.99 -2.18 -8.09
N VAL A 67 -0.37 -3.20 -8.66
CA VAL A 67 0.74 -3.11 -9.62
C VAL A 67 0.24 -3.62 -10.97
N MET A 68 -0.62 -2.83 -11.64
CA MET A 68 -1.26 -3.20 -12.91
C MET A 68 -0.90 -2.22 -14.01
N PRO A 69 -0.07 -2.60 -15.00
CA PRO A 69 0.36 -1.70 -16.07
C PRO A 69 -0.76 -1.08 -16.91
N SER A 70 -1.92 -1.72 -16.95
CA SER A 70 -3.11 -1.20 -17.64
C SER A 70 -3.84 -0.08 -16.91
N LEU A 71 -3.49 0.17 -15.64
CA LEU A 71 -4.13 1.18 -14.82
C LEU A 71 -3.21 2.39 -14.64
N GLU A 72 -3.70 3.56 -15.01
CA GLU A 72 -2.91 4.80 -14.96
C GLU A 72 -2.39 5.10 -13.56
N TYR A 73 -3.24 4.98 -12.53
CA TYR A 73 -2.86 5.23 -11.15
C TYR A 73 -1.83 4.23 -10.59
N SER A 74 -1.68 3.08 -11.26
CA SER A 74 -0.71 2.05 -10.87
C SER A 74 0.69 2.29 -11.40
N LYS A 75 0.86 3.18 -12.38
CA LYS A 75 2.17 3.50 -12.97
C LYS A 75 3.19 3.98 -11.93
N GLN A 76 2.75 4.82 -11.00
CA GLN A 76 3.64 5.31 -9.94
C GLN A 76 4.05 4.17 -8.99
N ASN A 77 3.15 3.24 -8.67
CA ASN A 77 3.46 2.08 -7.85
C ASN A 77 4.48 1.17 -8.55
N ILE A 78 4.28 0.92 -9.85
CA ILE A 78 5.23 0.16 -10.69
C ILE A 78 6.61 0.83 -10.67
N SER A 79 6.65 2.14 -10.90
CA SER A 79 7.90 2.91 -10.88
C SER A 79 8.61 2.81 -9.52
N ASN A 80 7.87 2.96 -8.43
CA ASN A 80 8.42 2.85 -7.08
C ASN A 80 8.98 1.44 -6.81
N VAL A 81 8.20 0.39 -7.07
CA VAL A 81 8.66 -1.00 -6.86
C VAL A 81 9.89 -1.28 -7.72
N ASN A 82 9.90 -0.82 -8.97
CA ASN A 82 11.00 -1.03 -9.90
C ASN A 82 12.29 -0.32 -9.46
N LEU A 83 12.16 0.92 -8.95
CA LEU A 83 13.29 1.70 -8.45
C LEU A 83 14.07 0.94 -7.36
N TYR A 84 13.36 0.30 -6.42
CA TYR A 84 13.96 -0.41 -5.30
C TYR A 84 14.26 -1.88 -5.59
N SER A 85 13.71 -2.45 -6.65
CA SER A 85 13.80 -3.89 -6.96
C SER A 85 15.21 -4.43 -7.05
N ASN A 86 16.19 -3.60 -7.45
CA ASN A 86 17.59 -4.00 -7.55
C ASN A 86 18.37 -3.86 -6.25
N PHE A 87 17.82 -3.17 -5.26
CA PHE A 87 18.45 -2.85 -3.96
C PHE A 87 17.94 -3.75 -2.83
N VAL A 88 16.85 -4.47 -3.07
CA VAL A 88 16.26 -5.41 -2.12
C VAL A 88 16.41 -6.85 -2.61
N ASP A 89 16.39 -7.79 -1.68
CA ASP A 89 16.56 -9.21 -2.01
C ASP A 89 15.25 -9.84 -2.48
N HIS A 90 14.09 -9.37 -1.95
CA HIS A 90 12.77 -9.88 -2.30
C HIS A 90 11.76 -8.76 -2.49
N ASN A 91 10.89 -8.92 -3.49
CA ASN A 91 9.81 -8.01 -3.81
C ASN A 91 8.47 -8.71 -3.64
N PHE A 92 7.64 -8.23 -2.72
CA PHE A 92 6.30 -8.74 -2.46
C PHE A 92 5.25 -7.78 -2.98
N ILE A 93 4.25 -8.31 -3.67
CA ILE A 93 3.12 -7.53 -4.21
C ILE A 93 1.79 -8.25 -3.97
N THR A 94 0.71 -7.50 -3.89
CA THR A 94 -0.66 -8.02 -3.76
C THR A 94 -1.33 -8.33 -5.10
N THR A 95 -0.76 -7.86 -6.20
CA THR A 95 -1.22 -8.22 -7.55
C THR A 95 -0.63 -9.55 -7.96
N HIS A 96 -1.47 -10.49 -8.37
CA HIS A 96 -0.98 -11.82 -8.77
C HIS A 96 0.01 -11.72 -9.95
N PRO A 97 1.19 -12.36 -9.88
CA PRO A 97 2.23 -12.23 -10.92
C PRO A 97 1.77 -12.59 -12.34
N SER A 98 0.80 -13.50 -12.50
CA SER A 98 0.27 -13.85 -13.82
C SER A 98 -0.40 -12.68 -14.56
N ILE A 99 -0.90 -11.66 -13.82
CA ILE A 99 -1.55 -10.47 -14.40
C ILE A 99 -0.52 -9.53 -15.00
N ILE A 100 0.68 -9.49 -14.40
CA ILE A 100 1.75 -8.56 -14.77
C ILE A 100 2.89 -9.22 -15.55
N LYS A 101 2.79 -10.54 -15.79
CA LYS A 101 3.79 -11.32 -16.50
C LYS A 101 4.23 -10.62 -17.81
N ASN A 102 5.52 -10.46 -17.99
CA ASN A 102 6.16 -9.78 -19.13
C ASN A 102 5.88 -8.26 -19.26
N LYS A 103 5.21 -7.65 -18.28
CA LYS A 103 4.91 -6.20 -18.29
C LYS A 103 5.76 -5.40 -17.32
N VAL A 104 6.37 -6.07 -16.36
CA VAL A 104 7.27 -5.49 -15.36
C VAL A 104 8.44 -6.45 -15.13
N ASN A 105 9.61 -5.89 -14.86
CA ASN A 105 10.83 -6.66 -14.62
C ASN A 105 11.28 -6.48 -13.16
N PHE A 106 10.55 -7.09 -12.24
CA PHE A 106 10.93 -7.10 -10.84
C PHE A 106 11.74 -8.37 -10.54
N LYS A 107 12.87 -8.21 -9.88
CA LYS A 107 13.67 -9.35 -9.40
C LYS A 107 12.98 -10.01 -8.21
N ASN A 108 13.12 -11.32 -8.08
CA ASN A 108 12.63 -12.09 -6.92
C ASN A 108 11.23 -11.66 -6.49
N LEU A 109 10.29 -11.72 -7.44
CA LEU A 109 8.91 -11.28 -7.25
C LEU A 109 8.07 -12.37 -6.61
N HIS A 110 7.40 -12.02 -5.52
CA HIS A 110 6.52 -12.90 -4.77
C HIS A 110 5.13 -12.31 -4.65
N PHE A 111 4.15 -13.20 -4.67
CA PHE A 111 2.78 -12.84 -4.37
C PHE A 111 2.51 -12.97 -2.88
N PHE A 112 2.03 -11.90 -2.26
CA PHE A 112 1.74 -11.86 -0.84
C PHE A 112 0.49 -11.05 -0.58
N PHE A 113 -0.55 -11.72 -0.09
CA PHE A 113 -1.80 -11.08 0.28
C PHE A 113 -1.63 -10.10 1.44
N ILE A 114 -2.61 -9.20 1.59
CA ILE A 114 -2.76 -8.41 2.80
C ILE A 114 -2.95 -9.39 3.95
N PRO A 115 -2.08 -9.37 4.98
CA PRO A 115 -2.18 -10.28 6.09
C PRO A 115 -3.42 -10.00 6.93
N VAL A 116 -4.04 -11.06 7.41
CA VAL A 116 -5.23 -11.03 8.26
C VAL A 116 -4.91 -11.75 9.56
N ASP A 117 -5.17 -11.11 10.70
CA ASP A 117 -5.06 -11.77 11.99
C ASP A 117 -6.34 -12.53 12.30
N LYS A 118 -6.26 -13.86 12.25
CA LYS A 118 -7.40 -14.74 12.52
C LYS A 118 -8.02 -14.58 13.93
N ASN A 119 -7.30 -14.01 14.88
CA ASN A 119 -7.80 -13.80 16.24
C ASN A 119 -8.54 -12.46 16.38
N ILE A 120 -8.17 -11.46 15.59
CA ILE A 120 -8.77 -10.12 15.57
C ILE A 120 -9.89 -10.04 14.54
N GLU A 121 -9.64 -10.55 13.32
CA GLU A 121 -10.53 -10.42 12.16
C GLU A 121 -11.46 -11.64 11.98
N ARG A 122 -11.81 -12.26 13.09
CA ARG A 122 -12.62 -13.46 13.20
C ARG A 122 -14.11 -13.18 13.38
N PHE A 123 -14.55 -11.96 13.13
CA PHE A 123 -15.90 -11.50 13.43
C PHE A 123 -16.93 -12.22 12.56
N ASP A 124 -17.61 -13.21 13.13
CA ASP A 124 -18.68 -13.97 12.47
C ASP A 124 -20.02 -13.25 12.64
N VAL A 125 -20.33 -12.37 11.73
CA VAL A 125 -21.56 -11.58 11.72
C VAL A 125 -22.81 -12.39 11.33
N PHE A 126 -22.65 -13.56 10.71
CA PHE A 126 -23.80 -14.36 10.25
C PHE A 126 -24.63 -14.91 11.41
N LYS A 127 -24.00 -15.16 12.56
CA LYS A 127 -24.70 -15.57 13.77
C LYS A 127 -25.40 -14.44 14.53
N MET A 128 -25.13 -13.19 14.14
CA MET A 128 -25.62 -12.01 14.84
C MET A 128 -26.91 -11.42 14.23
N ASN A 129 -27.51 -12.08 13.25
CA ASN A 129 -28.69 -11.58 12.50
C ASN A 129 -28.52 -10.14 12.05
N PRO A 130 -27.60 -9.84 11.13
CA PRO A 130 -27.25 -8.49 10.74
C PRO A 130 -28.47 -7.75 10.17
N LYS A 131 -28.67 -6.49 10.57
CA LYS A 131 -29.75 -5.63 10.08
C LYS A 131 -29.59 -5.23 8.63
N LYS A 132 -28.40 -5.37 8.08
CA LYS A 132 -28.01 -5.02 6.71
C LYS A 132 -27.35 -6.21 6.05
N ASP A 133 -27.62 -6.39 4.78
CA ASP A 133 -27.04 -7.48 3.99
C ASP A 133 -25.66 -7.12 3.44
N LEU A 134 -25.43 -5.83 3.17
CA LEU A 134 -24.17 -5.32 2.66
C LEU A 134 -23.75 -4.02 3.34
N PHE A 135 -22.56 -4.01 3.87
CA PHE A 135 -21.87 -2.84 4.35
C PHE A 135 -20.75 -2.45 3.39
N TYR A 136 -20.65 -1.18 3.02
CA TYR A 136 -19.59 -0.67 2.18
C TYR A 136 -19.10 0.68 2.70
N ALA A 137 -17.82 0.75 3.06
CA ALA A 137 -17.16 1.97 3.46
C ALA A 137 -16.07 2.35 2.47
N MET A 138 -16.10 3.58 1.98
CA MET A 138 -15.08 4.04 1.04
C MET A 138 -14.71 5.51 1.21
N SER A 139 -13.47 5.83 0.81
CA SER A 139 -13.03 7.20 0.57
C SER A 139 -13.12 7.50 -0.92
N HIS A 140 -13.77 8.59 -1.30
CA HIS A 140 -13.86 9.03 -2.71
C HIS A 140 -12.54 9.48 -3.30
N GLY A 141 -11.51 9.69 -2.46
CA GLY A 141 -10.25 10.28 -2.93
C GLY A 141 -10.34 11.75 -3.33
N VAL A 142 -11.53 12.35 -3.31
CA VAL A 142 -11.82 13.71 -3.81
C VAL A 142 -11.01 14.78 -3.10
N ASN A 143 -10.68 14.60 -1.83
CA ASN A 143 -9.96 15.59 -1.02
C ASN A 143 -8.45 15.29 -0.90
N ARG A 144 -7.89 14.40 -1.71
CA ARG A 144 -6.47 14.04 -1.61
C ARG A 144 -5.51 15.07 -2.21
N ALA A 145 -6.00 16.04 -2.98
CA ALA A 145 -5.18 17.14 -3.48
C ALA A 145 -6.04 18.39 -3.73
N ILE A 146 -5.50 19.53 -3.37
CA ILE A 146 -6.16 20.86 -3.49
C ILE A 146 -6.51 21.22 -4.95
N LEU A 147 -5.93 20.54 -5.95
CA LEU A 147 -6.04 20.87 -7.37
C LEU A 147 -6.35 19.66 -8.28
N LYS A 148 -6.66 18.51 -7.74
CA LYS A 148 -7.06 17.34 -8.55
C LYS A 148 -8.49 16.99 -8.20
N GLU A 149 -9.36 17.06 -9.18
CA GLU A 149 -10.60 16.29 -9.18
C GLU A 149 -10.25 14.85 -8.82
N GLY A 150 -10.99 14.28 -7.88
CA GLY A 150 -10.72 12.96 -7.39
C GLY A 150 -10.61 11.99 -8.55
N MET A 151 -9.66 11.08 -8.48
CA MET A 151 -9.63 9.99 -9.45
C MET A 151 -11.01 9.35 -9.39
N GLU A 152 -11.76 9.40 -10.50
CA GLU A 152 -12.97 8.63 -10.68
C GLU A 152 -12.59 7.15 -10.62
N ASP A 153 -12.47 6.65 -9.39
CA ASP A 153 -12.48 5.21 -9.26
C ASP A 153 -13.92 4.78 -9.58
N ASN A 154 -14.08 3.74 -10.30
CA ASN A 154 -15.40 3.25 -10.72
C ASN A 154 -16.26 2.72 -9.55
N ARG A 155 -15.92 3.04 -8.29
CA ARG A 155 -16.60 2.53 -7.08
C ARG A 155 -18.03 3.02 -7.00
N VAL A 156 -18.27 4.32 -7.24
CA VAL A 156 -19.64 4.89 -7.25
C VAL A 156 -20.45 4.24 -8.39
N LYS A 157 -19.88 4.18 -9.60
CA LYS A 157 -20.54 3.53 -10.73
C LYS A 157 -20.83 2.04 -10.47
N PHE A 158 -19.94 1.37 -9.76
CA PHE A 158 -20.14 -0.02 -9.34
C PHE A 158 -21.29 -0.12 -8.35
N LEU A 159 -21.34 0.74 -7.32
CA LEU A 159 -22.42 0.76 -6.32
C LEU A 159 -23.77 1.06 -6.97
N ASP A 160 -23.85 2.04 -7.86
CA ASP A 160 -25.08 2.35 -8.61
C ASP A 160 -25.59 1.15 -9.41
N LYS A 161 -24.68 0.44 -10.08
CA LYS A 161 -25.04 -0.79 -10.81
C LYS A 161 -25.50 -1.88 -9.86
N LEU A 162 -24.84 -2.04 -8.72
CA LEU A 162 -25.17 -3.06 -7.73
C LEU A 162 -26.57 -2.84 -7.16
N VAL A 163 -26.87 -1.61 -6.70
CA VAL A 163 -28.19 -1.23 -6.16
C VAL A 163 -29.31 -1.45 -7.20
N LYS A 164 -29.06 -1.04 -8.45
CA LYS A 164 -30.02 -1.25 -9.55
C LYS A 164 -30.26 -2.74 -9.86
N LYS A 165 -29.20 -3.54 -9.77
CA LYS A 165 -29.27 -4.97 -10.11
C LYS A 165 -29.92 -5.82 -9.01
N ILE A 166 -29.76 -5.41 -7.76
CA ILE A 166 -30.23 -6.17 -6.60
C ILE A 166 -30.96 -5.21 -5.62
N PRO A 167 -32.15 -4.71 -6.01
CA PRO A 167 -32.85 -3.64 -5.27
C PRO A 167 -33.36 -4.07 -3.89
N ASN A 168 -33.51 -5.37 -3.66
CA ASN A 168 -34.08 -5.91 -2.41
C ASN A 168 -33.04 -6.11 -1.29
N ILE A 169 -31.75 -5.93 -1.58
CA ILE A 169 -30.69 -6.00 -0.56
C ILE A 169 -30.69 -4.73 0.30
N LYS A 170 -30.56 -4.90 1.60
CA LYS A 170 -30.42 -3.79 2.55
C LYS A 170 -28.96 -3.35 2.58
N TYR A 171 -28.70 -2.17 2.00
CA TYR A 171 -27.37 -1.60 1.93
C TYR A 171 -27.10 -0.66 3.10
N ASP A 172 -25.83 -0.56 3.48
CA ASP A 172 -25.31 0.47 4.36
C ASP A 172 -24.01 1.04 3.78
N PHE A 173 -24.04 2.30 3.33
CA PHE A 173 -22.90 2.92 2.65
C PHE A 173 -22.35 4.06 3.50
N TYR A 174 -21.05 4.01 3.75
CA TYR A 174 -20.30 5.04 4.44
C TYR A 174 -19.22 5.61 3.53
N GLY A 175 -19.18 6.94 3.44
CA GLY A 175 -18.17 7.62 2.64
C GLY A 175 -18.34 9.13 2.72
N PHE A 176 -17.34 9.87 2.29
CA PHE A 176 -17.48 11.30 2.11
C PHE A 176 -18.17 11.57 0.77
N SER A 177 -19.35 12.19 0.78
CA SER A 177 -19.92 12.80 -0.40
C SER A 177 -19.62 14.30 -0.35
N ASN A 178 -19.04 14.84 -1.42
CA ASN A 178 -19.15 16.28 -1.63
C ASN A 178 -20.58 16.55 -2.06
N LYS A 179 -21.33 17.24 -1.21
CA LYS A 179 -22.55 17.93 -1.62
C LYS A 179 -22.17 19.26 -2.20
#